data_df46e44e85b5edf6e28c4c014daa8cf6
#
_entry.id   df46e44e85b5edf6e28c4c014daa8cf6
#
_cell.length_a   1.000
_cell.length_b   1.000
_cell.length_c   1.000
_cell.angle_alpha   90.00
_cell.angle_beta   90.00
_cell.angle_gamma   90.00
#
_symmetry.space_group_name_H-M   'P 1'
#
loop_
_entity.id
_entity.type
_entity.pdbx_description
1 polymer ?
#
loop_
_entity_poly.entity_id
_entity_poly.type
_entity_poly.pdbx_seq_one_letter_code
_entity_poly.pdbx_strand_id
1 'polypeptide(L)'
;MTAVGGLGPWPGGEGSDVLEAQLTVLGDLAELPTGVRGVPFLVQLPGRGPGADATGRTAALLPGLPVELGPHGWKLADHPGADLRRAQGYLREDVEALAIAAAGYAGPLAVTVTGPWTLAADVYLARGDRVLSDAGAVREVVEALAAGVAEHVAQVRRQVPGADVVVHVDEPLLAQVGAGVLPTFSGYSRLRAVPGPDLVDGLRPVLDAARAASAASVVHLGSAWVGVAPAVLAGADAVGVTLGAWDERLWETLARASERGVGLWAALPPARVSQCAGPALGELADLVSVPWRRIGLPLPALDAVTLLGAPRPGAGTGPGRGVAGTPDEHRALLANLGRVAEALAERAHA
;
A
#
# COMPACT_ATOMS: atom_id res chain seq x y z
N MET A 1 4.08 18.85 9.16
CA MET A 1 5.19 18.02 9.71
C MET A 1 5.37 16.82 8.81
N THR A 2 6.52 16.70 8.17
CA THR A 2 6.89 15.57 7.28
C THR A 2 6.77 14.26 8.05
N ALA A 3 6.32 13.19 7.38
CA ALA A 3 6.11 11.91 8.02
C ALA A 3 6.89 10.76 7.34
N VAL A 4 7.08 9.67 8.06
CA VAL A 4 7.70 8.43 7.56
C VAL A 4 6.82 7.24 7.91
N GLY A 5 6.58 6.38 6.94
CA GLY A 5 5.84 5.13 7.10
C GLY A 5 6.34 4.02 6.19
N GLY A 6 5.57 2.96 6.08
CA GLY A 6 5.85 1.82 5.20
C GLY A 6 4.59 1.27 4.55
N LEU A 7 4.79 0.34 3.60
CA LEU A 7 3.72 -0.29 2.83
C LEU A 7 3.16 -1.57 3.48
N GLY A 8 3.63 -1.95 4.67
CA GLY A 8 3.19 -3.17 5.38
C GLY A 8 4.13 -4.35 5.26
N PRO A 9 4.57 -4.79 4.07
CA PRO A 9 5.44 -5.95 3.93
C PRO A 9 6.77 -5.78 4.67
N TRP A 10 7.13 -6.82 5.42
CA TRP A 10 8.34 -6.89 6.25
C TRP A 10 9.09 -8.19 5.97
N PRO A 11 10.45 -8.23 6.06
CA PRO A 11 11.21 -9.45 5.87
C PRO A 11 10.92 -10.45 6.99
N GLY A 12 10.83 -11.70 6.61
CA GLY A 12 10.54 -12.82 7.49
C GLY A 12 9.92 -13.96 6.71
N GLY A 13 10.03 -15.17 7.22
CA GLY A 13 9.51 -16.39 6.59
C GLY A 13 8.70 -17.23 7.56
N GLU A 14 8.56 -18.53 7.25
CA GLU A 14 7.96 -19.51 8.15
C GLU A 14 8.73 -19.53 9.49
N GLY A 15 8.00 -19.39 10.60
CA GLY A 15 8.58 -19.32 11.95
C GLY A 15 9.05 -17.94 12.40
N SER A 16 8.93 -16.90 11.57
CA SER A 16 9.18 -15.52 12.00
C SER A 16 8.09 -15.03 12.95
N ASP A 17 8.53 -14.36 14.02
CA ASP A 17 7.61 -13.79 15.02
C ASP A 17 7.05 -12.44 14.53
N VAL A 18 5.76 -12.42 14.25
CA VAL A 18 5.08 -11.21 13.80
C VAL A 18 4.98 -10.16 14.91
N LEU A 19 4.95 -10.57 16.18
CA LEU A 19 4.92 -9.64 17.31
C LEU A 19 6.27 -8.91 17.43
N GLU A 20 7.40 -9.61 17.30
CA GLU A 20 8.72 -9.00 17.28
C GLU A 20 8.86 -7.99 16.14
N ALA A 21 8.40 -8.36 14.94
CA ALA A 21 8.40 -7.46 13.79
C ALA A 21 7.52 -6.22 14.02
N GLN A 22 6.34 -6.39 14.63
CA GLN A 22 5.43 -5.29 14.92
C GLN A 22 5.97 -4.35 16.01
N LEU A 23 6.60 -4.89 17.07
CA LEU A 23 7.29 -4.11 18.11
C LEU A 23 8.44 -3.30 17.51
N THR A 24 9.20 -3.92 16.61
CA THR A 24 10.32 -3.26 15.91
C THR A 24 9.82 -2.05 15.09
N VAL A 25 8.78 -2.23 14.28
CA VAL A 25 8.23 -1.15 13.45
C VAL A 25 7.69 0.01 14.31
N LEU A 26 6.97 -0.30 15.38
CA LEU A 26 6.45 0.74 16.29
C LEU A 26 7.59 1.48 17.02
N GLY A 27 8.61 0.75 17.51
CA GLY A 27 9.77 1.35 18.17
C GLY A 27 10.56 2.25 17.22
N ASP A 28 10.96 1.72 16.06
CA ASP A 28 11.77 2.48 15.10
C ASP A 28 11.07 3.76 14.59
N LEU A 29 9.73 3.72 14.40
CA LEU A 29 8.96 4.89 13.96
C LEU A 29 8.58 5.84 15.11
N ALA A 30 8.77 5.43 16.37
CA ALA A 30 8.67 6.33 17.52
C ALA A 30 9.98 7.12 17.77
N GLU A 31 11.12 6.60 17.30
CA GLU A 31 12.47 7.15 17.53
C GLU A 31 13.00 7.97 16.33
N LEU A 32 12.13 8.62 15.59
CA LEU A 32 12.51 9.47 14.46
C LEU A 32 13.08 10.83 14.90
N PRO A 33 13.84 11.54 14.03
CA PRO A 33 14.34 12.88 14.32
C PRO A 33 13.23 13.85 14.72
N THR A 34 13.58 14.86 15.54
CA THR A 34 12.65 15.90 15.97
C THR A 34 12.05 16.62 14.77
N GLY A 35 10.73 16.78 14.75
CA GLY A 35 10.01 17.40 13.63
C GLY A 35 9.59 16.44 12.52
N VAL A 36 9.91 15.14 12.65
CA VAL A 36 9.43 14.09 11.77
C VAL A 36 8.44 13.20 12.52
N ARG A 37 7.30 12.89 11.87
CA ARG A 37 6.27 12.04 12.44
C ARG A 37 6.35 10.62 11.90
N GLY A 38 6.32 9.63 12.77
CA GLY A 38 6.15 8.23 12.39
C GLY A 38 4.69 7.91 12.05
N VAL A 39 4.51 7.08 11.03
CA VAL A 39 3.25 6.43 10.68
C VAL A 39 3.48 4.92 10.72
N PRO A 40 3.39 4.30 11.91
CA PRO A 40 3.46 2.85 12.02
C PRO A 40 2.44 2.16 11.14
N PHE A 41 2.72 0.91 10.80
CA PHE A 41 1.85 0.14 9.91
C PHE A 41 1.66 -1.28 10.44
N LEU A 42 0.53 -1.88 10.09
CA LEU A 42 0.28 -3.30 10.33
C LEU A 42 1.27 -4.13 9.52
N VAL A 43 2.16 -4.83 10.21
CA VAL A 43 3.19 -5.67 9.60
C VAL A 43 2.58 -6.85 8.85
N GLN A 44 3.12 -7.12 7.69
CA GLN A 44 2.78 -8.26 6.85
C GLN A 44 4.04 -9.08 6.61
N LEU A 45 3.98 -10.39 6.83
CA LEU A 45 5.10 -11.31 6.61
C LEU A 45 4.80 -12.22 5.40
N PRO A 46 4.91 -11.74 4.15
CA PRO A 46 4.53 -12.52 2.97
C PRO A 46 5.37 -13.79 2.78
N GLY A 47 6.57 -13.84 3.35
CA GLY A 47 7.42 -15.02 3.33
C GLY A 47 6.92 -16.20 4.18
N ARG A 48 5.84 -16.03 4.97
CA ARG A 48 5.14 -17.17 5.63
C ARG A 48 4.41 -18.06 4.63
N GLY A 49 4.35 -17.65 3.37
CA GLY A 49 3.76 -18.45 2.29
C GLY A 49 2.42 -17.92 1.79
N PRO A 50 1.75 -18.69 0.91
CA PRO A 50 0.45 -18.33 0.39
C PRO A 50 -0.58 -18.09 1.51
N GLY A 51 -1.34 -17.01 1.37
CA GLY A 51 -2.26 -16.52 2.41
C GLY A 51 -1.68 -15.40 3.26
N ALA A 52 -0.35 -15.33 3.39
CA ALA A 52 0.34 -14.18 3.99
C ALA A 52 0.78 -13.14 2.94
N ASP A 53 0.69 -13.45 1.65
CA ASP A 53 0.94 -12.50 0.55
C ASP A 53 -0.18 -11.46 0.43
N ALA A 54 0.09 -10.36 -0.27
CA ALA A 54 -0.82 -9.22 -0.38
C ALA A 54 -2.19 -9.61 -0.92
N THR A 55 -2.24 -10.46 -1.96
CA THR A 55 -3.49 -10.93 -2.58
C THR A 55 -4.28 -11.84 -1.64
N GLY A 56 -3.61 -12.83 -1.02
CA GLY A 56 -4.26 -13.77 -0.08
C GLY A 56 -4.80 -13.07 1.17
N ARG A 57 -4.03 -12.13 1.74
CA ARG A 57 -4.47 -11.32 2.89
C ARG A 57 -5.69 -10.48 2.57
N THR A 58 -5.69 -9.82 1.41
CA THR A 58 -6.83 -8.99 0.99
C THR A 58 -8.03 -9.86 0.66
N ALA A 59 -7.83 -10.98 -0.02
CA ALA A 59 -8.90 -11.93 -0.31
C ALA A 59 -9.51 -12.55 0.96
N ALA A 60 -8.75 -12.67 2.05
CA ALA A 60 -9.26 -13.11 3.35
C ALA A 60 -10.25 -12.11 3.99
N LEU A 61 -10.27 -10.86 3.54
CA LEU A 61 -11.21 -9.83 3.97
C LEU A 61 -12.56 -9.86 3.22
N LEU A 62 -12.68 -10.62 2.11
CA LEU A 62 -13.86 -10.59 1.24
C LEU A 62 -15.01 -11.39 1.84
N PRO A 63 -16.06 -10.76 2.41
CA PRO A 63 -17.21 -11.51 2.92
C PRO A 63 -18.00 -12.13 1.75
N GLY A 64 -18.32 -13.41 1.89
CA GLY A 64 -19.14 -14.12 0.90
C GLY A 64 -18.44 -14.53 -0.39
N LEU A 65 -17.19 -14.14 -0.61
CA LEU A 65 -16.39 -14.52 -1.77
C LEU A 65 -15.19 -15.37 -1.36
N PRO A 66 -15.37 -16.70 -1.21
CA PRO A 66 -14.28 -17.58 -0.85
C PRO A 66 -13.24 -17.69 -1.97
N VAL A 67 -11.98 -17.85 -1.57
CA VAL A 67 -10.84 -18.04 -2.47
C VAL A 67 -10.06 -19.30 -2.12
N GLU A 68 -9.39 -19.86 -3.11
CA GLU A 68 -8.45 -20.96 -2.95
C GLU A 68 -7.21 -20.73 -3.83
N LEU A 69 -6.13 -21.43 -3.52
CA LEU A 69 -4.91 -21.39 -4.30
C LEU A 69 -5.00 -22.41 -5.45
N GLY A 70 -5.02 -21.88 -6.67
CA GLY A 70 -4.97 -22.69 -7.89
C GLY A 70 -3.55 -22.79 -8.46
N PRO A 71 -3.37 -23.53 -9.58
CA PRO A 71 -2.06 -23.70 -10.22
C PRO A 71 -1.43 -22.40 -10.73
N HIS A 72 -2.23 -21.36 -10.95
CA HIS A 72 -1.79 -20.10 -11.53
C HIS A 72 -1.86 -18.91 -10.53
N GLY A 73 -2.22 -19.17 -9.29
CA GLY A 73 -2.39 -18.18 -8.24
C GLY A 73 -3.77 -18.29 -7.55
N TRP A 74 -4.16 -17.24 -6.86
CA TRP A 74 -5.44 -17.17 -6.19
C TRP A 74 -6.61 -17.17 -7.17
N LYS A 75 -7.68 -17.89 -6.83
CA LYS A 75 -8.93 -17.91 -7.61
C LYS A 75 -10.15 -17.94 -6.69
N LEU A 76 -11.29 -17.49 -7.19
CA LEU A 76 -12.57 -17.64 -6.52
C LEU A 76 -12.93 -19.14 -6.38
N ALA A 77 -13.59 -19.47 -5.31
CA ALA A 77 -14.01 -20.84 -4.99
C ALA A 77 -15.51 -20.88 -4.67
N ASP A 78 -16.13 -22.05 -4.86
CA ASP A 78 -17.56 -22.22 -4.54
C ASP A 78 -17.79 -22.28 -3.03
N HIS A 79 -16.80 -22.71 -2.25
CA HIS A 79 -16.90 -22.88 -0.79
C HIS A 79 -15.60 -22.50 -0.07
N PRO A 80 -15.69 -22.02 1.20
CA PRO A 80 -14.50 -21.72 2.01
C PRO A 80 -13.63 -22.97 2.23
N GLY A 81 -12.38 -22.92 1.76
CA GLY A 81 -11.40 -24.01 1.85
C GLY A 81 -10.32 -23.79 2.91
N ALA A 82 -9.29 -24.64 2.88
CA ALA A 82 -8.15 -24.57 3.80
C ALA A 82 -7.30 -23.32 3.57
N ASP A 83 -7.13 -22.90 2.31
CA ASP A 83 -6.30 -21.75 1.96
C ASP A 83 -6.88 -20.45 2.49
N LEU A 84 -8.22 -20.25 2.34
CA LEU A 84 -8.90 -19.10 2.93
C LEU A 84 -8.77 -19.09 4.47
N ARG A 85 -8.98 -20.24 5.13
CA ARG A 85 -8.84 -20.33 6.59
C ARG A 85 -7.42 -20.00 7.05
N ARG A 86 -6.40 -20.42 6.28
CA ARG A 86 -4.99 -20.09 6.55
C ARG A 86 -4.74 -18.59 6.43
N ALA A 87 -5.20 -17.96 5.33
CA ALA A 87 -5.07 -16.52 5.12
C ALA A 87 -5.76 -15.71 6.22
N GLN A 88 -6.97 -16.12 6.63
CA GLN A 88 -7.68 -15.53 7.76
C GLN A 88 -6.96 -15.76 9.10
N GLY A 89 -6.27 -16.91 9.26
CA GLY A 89 -5.41 -17.19 10.41
C GLY A 89 -4.28 -16.19 10.52
N TYR A 90 -3.51 -16.02 9.46
CA TYR A 90 -2.40 -15.03 9.42
C TYR A 90 -2.89 -13.61 9.70
N LEU A 91 -4.01 -13.20 9.11
CA LEU A 91 -4.55 -11.85 9.35
C LEU A 91 -4.94 -11.64 10.82
N ARG A 92 -5.53 -12.67 11.49
CA ARG A 92 -5.84 -12.58 12.92
C ARG A 92 -4.58 -12.47 13.77
N GLU A 93 -3.58 -13.31 13.52
CA GLU A 93 -2.28 -13.26 14.21
C GLU A 93 -1.62 -11.89 14.08
N ASP A 94 -1.65 -11.30 12.89
CA ASP A 94 -1.06 -9.99 12.63
C ASP A 94 -1.80 -8.87 13.40
N VAL A 95 -3.13 -8.91 13.44
CA VAL A 95 -3.93 -7.93 14.22
C VAL A 95 -3.78 -8.13 15.72
N GLU A 96 -3.65 -9.38 16.20
CA GLU A 96 -3.36 -9.68 17.60
C GLU A 96 -1.96 -9.18 18.00
N ALA A 97 -0.95 -9.39 17.16
CA ALA A 97 0.39 -8.85 17.37
C ALA A 97 0.39 -7.31 17.41
N LEU A 98 -0.36 -6.67 16.51
CA LEU A 98 -0.55 -5.22 16.52
C LEU A 98 -1.19 -4.75 17.83
N ALA A 99 -2.24 -5.43 18.30
CA ALA A 99 -2.94 -5.07 19.54
C ALA A 99 -1.99 -5.09 20.77
N ILE A 100 -1.09 -6.07 20.82
CA ILE A 100 -0.09 -6.19 21.89
C ILE A 100 0.97 -5.09 21.75
N ALA A 101 1.55 -4.95 20.57
CA ALA A 101 2.65 -4.02 20.32
C ALA A 101 2.21 -2.54 20.43
N ALA A 102 0.99 -2.23 19.98
CA ALA A 102 0.42 -0.87 19.98
C ALA A 102 -0.40 -0.57 21.23
N ALA A 103 -0.23 -1.30 22.34
CA ALA A 103 -0.95 -1.03 23.58
C ALA A 103 -0.67 0.40 24.08
N GLY A 104 -1.73 1.22 24.18
CA GLY A 104 -1.63 2.64 24.56
C GLY A 104 -1.16 3.59 23.46
N TYR A 105 -0.96 3.09 22.24
CA TYR A 105 -0.62 3.93 21.09
C TYR A 105 -1.77 4.86 20.72
N ALA A 106 -1.43 6.13 20.43
CA ALA A 106 -2.35 7.11 19.87
C ALA A 106 -1.67 7.86 18.72
N GLY A 107 -2.34 7.92 17.57
CA GLY A 107 -1.84 8.58 16.37
C GLY A 107 -2.07 7.78 15.09
N PRO A 108 -1.48 8.22 13.96
CA PRO A 108 -1.70 7.60 12.66
C PRO A 108 -1.17 6.15 12.61
N LEU A 109 -1.97 5.23 12.10
CA LEU A 109 -1.64 3.83 11.92
C LEU A 109 -2.09 3.35 10.56
N ALA A 110 -1.17 2.92 9.70
CA ALA A 110 -1.49 2.45 8.37
C ALA A 110 -1.85 0.96 8.34
N VAL A 111 -2.90 0.62 7.59
CA VAL A 111 -3.26 -0.75 7.23
C VAL A 111 -3.31 -0.88 5.72
N THR A 112 -2.62 -1.86 5.15
CA THR A 112 -2.51 -1.99 3.70
C THR A 112 -3.36 -3.14 3.18
N VAL A 113 -4.14 -2.86 2.13
CA VAL A 113 -4.91 -3.82 1.35
C VAL A 113 -4.56 -3.69 -0.12
N THR A 114 -4.63 -4.78 -0.87
CA THR A 114 -4.59 -4.72 -2.33
C THR A 114 -5.86 -4.04 -2.84
N GLY A 115 -5.72 -3.06 -3.71
CA GLY A 115 -6.88 -2.36 -4.25
C GLY A 115 -7.71 -3.21 -5.22
N PRO A 116 -8.95 -2.78 -5.51
CA PRO A 116 -9.92 -3.61 -6.24
C PRO A 116 -9.47 -4.00 -7.64
N TRP A 117 -8.77 -3.12 -8.34
CA TRP A 117 -8.34 -3.37 -9.72
C TRP A 117 -7.15 -4.31 -9.78
N THR A 118 -6.18 -4.15 -8.89
CA THR A 118 -5.06 -5.07 -8.74
C THR A 118 -5.56 -6.44 -8.27
N LEU A 119 -6.49 -6.48 -7.33
CA LEU A 119 -7.09 -7.72 -6.85
C LEU A 119 -7.85 -8.44 -7.98
N ALA A 120 -8.67 -7.73 -8.76
CA ALA A 120 -9.37 -8.29 -9.91
C ALA A 120 -8.42 -8.78 -11.02
N ALA A 121 -7.23 -8.16 -11.12
CA ALA A 121 -6.18 -8.57 -12.05
C ALA A 121 -5.35 -9.77 -11.55
N ASP A 122 -5.26 -10.00 -10.24
CA ASP A 122 -4.46 -11.08 -9.66
C ASP A 122 -5.28 -12.34 -9.34
N VAL A 123 -6.57 -12.18 -9.05
CA VAL A 123 -7.47 -13.31 -8.72
C VAL A 123 -8.13 -13.83 -10.00
N TYR A 124 -8.17 -15.16 -10.13
CA TYR A 124 -8.86 -15.85 -11.22
C TYR A 124 -10.30 -16.17 -10.84
N LEU A 125 -11.17 -16.26 -11.84
CA LEU A 125 -12.50 -16.86 -11.69
C LEU A 125 -12.36 -18.34 -11.29
N ALA A 126 -13.38 -18.91 -10.68
CA ALA A 126 -13.40 -20.33 -10.36
C ALA A 126 -13.12 -21.20 -11.59
N ARG A 127 -13.61 -20.74 -12.74
CA ARG A 127 -13.37 -21.32 -14.07
C ARG A 127 -13.20 -20.20 -15.08
N GLY A 128 -12.07 -20.15 -15.76
CA GLY A 128 -11.81 -19.14 -16.80
C GLY A 128 -10.58 -18.30 -16.55
N ASP A 129 -10.66 -17.03 -16.93
CA ASP A 129 -9.58 -16.05 -16.84
C ASP A 129 -9.63 -15.30 -15.50
N ARG A 130 -8.90 -14.22 -15.36
CA ARG A 130 -8.88 -13.33 -14.20
C ARG A 130 -10.26 -12.71 -13.96
N VAL A 131 -10.59 -12.38 -12.72
CA VAL A 131 -11.82 -11.65 -12.35
C VAL A 131 -12.04 -10.44 -13.25
N LEU A 132 -10.96 -9.73 -13.62
CA LEU A 132 -10.98 -8.57 -14.50
C LEU A 132 -11.65 -8.84 -15.87
N SER A 133 -11.75 -10.09 -16.32
CA SER A 133 -12.39 -10.46 -17.58
C SER A 133 -13.94 -10.44 -17.52
N ASP A 134 -14.53 -10.36 -16.33
CA ASP A 134 -15.98 -10.37 -16.10
C ASP A 134 -16.41 -9.16 -15.25
N ALA A 135 -17.18 -8.26 -15.84
CA ALA A 135 -17.63 -7.04 -15.17
C ALA A 135 -18.58 -7.31 -13.98
N GLY A 136 -19.29 -8.44 -13.97
CA GLY A 136 -20.12 -8.87 -12.83
C GLY A 136 -19.23 -9.28 -11.65
N ALA A 137 -18.25 -10.15 -11.91
CA ALA A 137 -17.29 -10.57 -10.89
C ALA A 137 -16.47 -9.41 -10.34
N VAL A 138 -16.08 -8.44 -11.19
CA VAL A 138 -15.39 -7.21 -10.72
C VAL A 138 -16.26 -6.46 -9.71
N ARG A 139 -17.56 -6.25 -10.00
CA ARG A 139 -18.46 -5.54 -9.08
C ARG A 139 -18.60 -6.29 -7.74
N GLU A 140 -18.77 -7.61 -7.77
CA GLU A 140 -18.83 -8.42 -6.57
C GLU A 140 -17.56 -8.32 -5.72
N VAL A 141 -16.38 -8.35 -6.34
CA VAL A 141 -15.10 -8.16 -5.65
C VAL A 141 -14.98 -6.76 -5.06
N VAL A 142 -15.39 -5.70 -5.78
CA VAL A 142 -15.39 -4.32 -5.28
C VAL A 142 -16.29 -4.17 -4.06
N GLU A 143 -17.52 -4.68 -4.12
CA GLU A 143 -18.50 -4.61 -3.03
C GLU A 143 -18.02 -5.40 -1.80
N ALA A 144 -17.52 -6.62 -2.01
CA ALA A 144 -16.98 -7.44 -0.94
C ALA A 144 -15.74 -6.81 -0.30
N LEU A 145 -14.84 -6.21 -1.11
CA LEU A 145 -13.66 -5.53 -0.59
C LEU A 145 -14.05 -4.29 0.22
N ALA A 146 -15.00 -3.50 -0.24
CA ALA A 146 -15.51 -2.35 0.49
C ALA A 146 -16.04 -2.76 1.88
N ALA A 147 -16.87 -3.80 1.93
CA ALA A 147 -17.39 -4.34 3.20
C ALA A 147 -16.26 -4.89 4.09
N GLY A 148 -15.32 -5.63 3.50
CA GLY A 148 -14.17 -6.19 4.24
C GLY A 148 -13.23 -5.11 4.79
N VAL A 149 -12.99 -4.03 4.05
CA VAL A 149 -12.20 -2.88 4.52
C VAL A 149 -12.88 -2.19 5.70
N ALA A 150 -14.19 -1.95 5.64
CA ALA A 150 -14.93 -1.35 6.75
C ALA A 150 -14.82 -2.19 8.03
N GLU A 151 -14.99 -3.51 7.91
CA GLU A 151 -14.88 -4.44 9.04
C GLU A 151 -13.44 -4.50 9.59
N HIS A 152 -12.44 -4.54 8.71
CA HIS A 152 -11.03 -4.54 9.10
C HIS A 152 -10.62 -3.28 9.85
N VAL A 153 -11.01 -2.10 9.35
CA VAL A 153 -10.79 -0.82 10.05
C VAL A 153 -11.48 -0.83 11.42
N ALA A 154 -12.73 -1.28 11.50
CA ALA A 154 -13.44 -1.37 12.77
C ALA A 154 -12.75 -2.35 13.74
N GLN A 155 -12.21 -3.47 13.26
CA GLN A 155 -11.44 -4.42 14.06
C GLN A 155 -10.16 -3.79 14.60
N VAL A 156 -9.37 -3.13 13.75
CA VAL A 156 -8.12 -2.45 14.17
C VAL A 156 -8.42 -1.38 15.22
N ARG A 157 -9.45 -0.56 15.03
CA ARG A 157 -9.85 0.47 16.00
C ARG A 157 -10.32 -0.10 17.34
N ARG A 158 -10.96 -1.27 17.35
CA ARG A 158 -11.31 -1.97 18.61
C ARG A 158 -10.05 -2.44 19.35
N GLN A 159 -9.03 -2.87 18.63
CA GLN A 159 -7.80 -3.39 19.21
C GLN A 159 -6.84 -2.27 19.61
N VAL A 160 -6.81 -1.16 18.87
CA VAL A 160 -5.97 0.02 19.15
C VAL A 160 -6.86 1.28 19.13
N PRO A 161 -7.60 1.56 20.23
CA PRO A 161 -8.61 2.62 20.26
C PRO A 161 -8.08 4.04 19.99
N GLY A 162 -6.79 4.28 20.25
CA GLY A 162 -6.12 5.58 19.99
C GLY A 162 -5.60 5.73 18.56
N ALA A 163 -5.77 4.72 17.68
CA ALA A 163 -5.28 4.80 16.33
C ALA A 163 -6.15 5.64 15.40
N ASP A 164 -5.52 6.60 14.72
CA ASP A 164 -6.06 7.27 13.54
C ASP A 164 -5.75 6.42 12.31
N VAL A 165 -6.67 5.51 11.97
CA VAL A 165 -6.41 4.50 10.93
C VAL A 165 -6.32 5.16 9.57
N VAL A 166 -5.28 4.78 8.81
CA VAL A 166 -5.08 5.14 7.40
C VAL A 166 -5.12 3.86 6.57
N VAL A 167 -6.10 3.73 5.68
CA VAL A 167 -6.19 2.60 4.75
C VAL A 167 -5.30 2.89 3.54
N HIS A 168 -4.28 2.07 3.38
CA HIS A 168 -3.39 2.13 2.23
C HIS A 168 -3.86 1.12 1.17
N VAL A 169 -4.48 1.62 0.12
CA VAL A 169 -5.01 0.84 -1.01
C VAL A 169 -3.91 0.72 -2.06
N ASP A 170 -3.29 -0.46 -2.16
CA ASP A 170 -2.16 -0.70 -3.08
C ASP A 170 -2.67 -1.15 -4.46
N GLU A 171 -2.45 -0.29 -5.47
CA GLU A 171 -2.93 -0.44 -6.85
C GLU A 171 -1.80 -0.39 -7.90
N PRO A 172 -0.76 -1.22 -7.77
CA PRO A 172 0.36 -1.22 -8.70
C PRO A 172 -0.02 -1.60 -10.13
N LEU A 173 -1.13 -2.32 -10.34
CA LEU A 173 -1.60 -2.73 -11.65
C LEU A 173 -2.64 -1.79 -12.28
N LEU A 174 -3.10 -0.74 -11.58
CA LEU A 174 -4.15 0.16 -12.06
C LEU A 174 -3.86 0.71 -13.47
N ALA A 175 -2.65 1.17 -13.70
CA ALA A 175 -2.25 1.70 -15.01
C ALA A 175 -2.26 0.62 -16.12
N GLN A 176 -1.86 -0.60 -15.80
CA GLN A 176 -1.87 -1.73 -16.74
C GLN A 176 -3.30 -2.18 -17.05
N VAL A 177 -4.18 -2.15 -16.04
CA VAL A 177 -5.62 -2.43 -16.19
C VAL A 177 -6.25 -1.38 -17.11
N GLY A 178 -6.02 -0.10 -16.86
CA GLY A 178 -6.53 0.98 -17.70
C GLY A 178 -6.00 0.95 -19.14
N ALA A 179 -4.75 0.54 -19.33
CA ALA A 179 -4.13 0.42 -20.65
C ALA A 179 -4.50 -0.87 -21.40
N GLY A 180 -5.12 -1.88 -20.74
CA GLY A 180 -5.45 -3.16 -21.35
C GLY A 180 -4.22 -3.95 -21.82
N VAL A 181 -3.11 -3.87 -21.07
CA VAL A 181 -1.85 -4.55 -21.43
C VAL A 181 -1.64 -5.88 -20.72
N LEU A 182 -2.50 -6.20 -19.74
CA LEU A 182 -2.41 -7.45 -18.99
C LEU A 182 -2.74 -8.64 -19.90
N PRO A 183 -1.94 -9.74 -19.84
CA PRO A 183 -2.22 -10.91 -20.63
C PRO A 183 -3.45 -11.67 -20.11
N THR A 184 -4.19 -12.30 -21.02
CA THR A 184 -5.18 -13.31 -20.66
C THR A 184 -4.49 -14.56 -20.11
N PHE A 185 -5.26 -15.45 -19.51
CA PHE A 185 -4.79 -16.74 -18.99
C PHE A 185 -3.94 -17.52 -20.03
N SER A 186 -4.35 -17.52 -21.29
CA SER A 186 -3.62 -18.21 -22.36
C SER A 186 -2.31 -17.55 -22.76
N GLY A 187 -2.11 -16.28 -22.40
CA GLY A 187 -0.97 -15.46 -22.82
C GLY A 187 -0.98 -15.00 -24.28
N TYR A 188 -1.92 -15.51 -25.11
CA TYR A 188 -1.99 -15.18 -26.55
C TYR A 188 -2.72 -13.86 -26.85
N SER A 189 -3.54 -13.40 -25.94
CA SER A 189 -4.28 -12.14 -26.05
C SER A 189 -4.13 -11.29 -24.80
N ARG A 190 -4.73 -10.11 -24.81
CA ARG A 190 -4.73 -9.18 -23.67
C ARG A 190 -6.14 -9.00 -23.15
N LEU A 191 -6.25 -8.72 -21.86
CA LEU A 191 -7.49 -8.31 -21.24
C LEU A 191 -7.89 -6.93 -21.78
N ARG A 192 -9.20 -6.68 -21.83
CA ARG A 192 -9.72 -5.41 -22.33
C ARG A 192 -9.31 -4.27 -21.40
N ALA A 193 -8.95 -3.13 -21.98
CA ALA A 193 -8.72 -1.89 -21.25
C ALA A 193 -9.97 -1.47 -20.47
N VAL A 194 -9.79 -1.03 -19.24
CA VAL A 194 -10.85 -0.48 -18.40
C VAL A 194 -10.86 1.05 -18.57
N PRO A 195 -11.98 1.66 -18.98
CA PRO A 195 -12.09 3.11 -19.14
C PRO A 195 -11.87 3.85 -17.83
N GLY A 196 -11.35 5.09 -17.91
CA GLY A 196 -11.09 5.93 -16.74
C GLY A 196 -12.27 6.10 -15.78
N PRO A 197 -13.49 6.37 -16.24
CA PRO A 197 -14.68 6.43 -15.38
C PRO A 197 -14.92 5.13 -14.60
N ASP A 198 -14.77 3.98 -15.24
CA ASP A 198 -14.96 2.68 -14.60
C ASP A 198 -13.88 2.43 -13.53
N LEU A 199 -12.63 2.90 -13.78
CA LEU A 199 -11.56 2.85 -12.76
C LEU A 199 -11.94 3.63 -11.51
N VAL A 200 -12.54 4.81 -11.67
CA VAL A 200 -13.06 5.62 -10.56
C VAL A 200 -14.18 4.90 -9.83
N ASP A 201 -15.13 4.32 -10.56
CA ASP A 201 -16.30 3.66 -9.99
C ASP A 201 -15.93 2.39 -9.21
N GLY A 202 -14.84 1.71 -9.58
CA GLY A 202 -14.32 0.57 -8.81
C GLY A 202 -13.53 0.97 -7.55
N LEU A 203 -12.83 2.10 -7.56
CA LEU A 203 -12.09 2.59 -6.39
C LEU A 203 -13.02 3.22 -5.34
N ARG A 204 -14.00 3.99 -5.78
CA ARG A 204 -14.87 4.80 -4.91
C ARG A 204 -15.54 4.01 -3.77
N PRO A 205 -16.18 2.85 -3.98
CA PRO A 205 -16.84 2.12 -2.90
C PRO A 205 -15.87 1.73 -1.77
N VAL A 206 -14.62 1.38 -2.10
CA VAL A 206 -13.59 1.01 -1.13
C VAL A 206 -13.15 2.23 -0.30
N LEU A 207 -12.94 3.38 -0.96
CA LEU A 207 -12.54 4.62 -0.29
C LEU A 207 -13.68 5.18 0.56
N ASP A 208 -14.93 5.11 0.08
CA ASP A 208 -16.10 5.52 0.85
C ASP A 208 -16.33 4.63 2.07
N ALA A 209 -16.07 3.32 1.97
CA ALA A 209 -16.13 2.39 3.08
C ALA A 209 -15.07 2.71 4.15
N ALA A 210 -13.83 3.02 3.75
CA ALA A 210 -12.79 3.48 4.68
C ALA A 210 -13.21 4.77 5.39
N ARG A 211 -13.72 5.76 4.64
CA ARG A 211 -14.21 7.03 5.18
C ARG A 211 -15.39 6.84 6.13
N ALA A 212 -16.35 5.99 5.80
CA ALA A 212 -17.49 5.67 6.65
C ALA A 212 -17.06 4.99 7.96
N ALA A 213 -15.96 4.22 7.93
CA ALA A 213 -15.33 3.65 9.11
C ALA A 213 -14.41 4.63 9.86
N SER A 214 -14.42 5.92 9.49
CA SER A 214 -13.59 7.00 10.06
C SER A 214 -12.09 6.76 9.88
N ALA A 215 -11.69 6.22 8.73
CA ALA A 215 -10.29 6.10 8.32
C ALA A 215 -10.00 7.02 7.13
N ALA A 216 -8.79 7.60 7.11
CA ALA A 216 -8.26 8.24 5.92
C ALA A 216 -7.82 7.18 4.90
N SER A 217 -7.69 7.58 3.64
CA SER A 217 -7.33 6.68 2.54
C SER A 217 -6.16 7.19 1.71
N VAL A 218 -5.26 6.29 1.36
CA VAL A 218 -4.15 6.54 0.44
C VAL A 218 -4.22 5.52 -0.68
N VAL A 219 -4.22 5.94 -1.94
CA VAL A 219 -4.12 5.02 -3.10
C VAL A 219 -2.69 5.03 -3.62
N HIS A 220 -1.97 3.92 -3.48
CA HIS A 220 -0.59 3.78 -3.96
C HIS A 220 -0.57 3.17 -5.37
N LEU A 221 0.10 3.84 -6.29
CA LEU A 221 -0.01 3.62 -7.74
C LEU A 221 1.29 3.08 -8.36
N GLY A 222 2.28 2.70 -7.52
CA GLY A 222 3.62 2.44 -8.03
C GLY A 222 4.20 3.68 -8.71
N SER A 223 4.85 3.52 -9.86
CA SER A 223 5.48 4.64 -10.60
C SER A 223 4.59 5.26 -11.70
N ALA A 224 3.32 4.84 -11.81
CA ALA A 224 2.49 5.19 -12.95
C ALA A 224 1.59 6.41 -12.67
N TRP A 225 1.87 7.54 -13.33
CA TRP A 225 1.09 8.78 -13.20
C TRP A 225 -0.37 8.66 -13.66
N VAL A 226 -0.69 7.73 -14.56
CA VAL A 226 -2.03 7.54 -15.14
C VAL A 226 -3.09 7.22 -14.09
N GLY A 227 -2.70 6.57 -12.99
CA GLY A 227 -3.60 6.23 -11.89
C GLY A 227 -3.95 7.40 -10.97
N VAL A 228 -3.20 8.52 -10.98
CA VAL A 228 -3.40 9.64 -10.04
C VAL A 228 -4.77 10.28 -10.22
N ALA A 229 -5.18 10.60 -11.45
CA ALA A 229 -6.47 11.22 -11.70
C ALA A 229 -7.66 10.34 -11.28
N PRO A 230 -7.73 9.03 -11.63
CA PRO A 230 -8.75 8.13 -11.08
C PRO A 230 -8.80 8.07 -9.55
N ALA A 231 -7.66 7.99 -8.87
CA ALA A 231 -7.60 7.96 -7.41
C ALA A 231 -8.17 9.24 -6.78
N VAL A 232 -7.77 10.42 -7.30
CA VAL A 232 -8.27 11.73 -6.85
C VAL A 232 -9.79 11.86 -7.10
N LEU A 233 -10.27 11.46 -8.28
CA LEU A 233 -11.70 11.51 -8.63
C LEU A 233 -12.54 10.49 -7.84
N ALA A 234 -11.96 9.40 -7.41
CA ALA A 234 -12.61 8.45 -6.52
C ALA A 234 -12.69 8.95 -5.06
N GLY A 235 -11.95 10.00 -4.72
CA GLY A 235 -12.00 10.63 -3.40
C GLY A 235 -10.92 10.17 -2.43
N ALA A 236 -9.74 9.77 -2.92
CA ALA A 236 -8.59 9.49 -2.07
C ALA A 236 -8.12 10.74 -1.31
N ASP A 237 -7.80 10.59 -0.01
CA ASP A 237 -7.25 11.68 0.80
C ASP A 237 -5.78 11.94 0.47
N ALA A 238 -5.06 10.92 0.01
CA ALA A 238 -3.70 11.04 -0.52
C ALA A 238 -3.45 10.05 -1.65
N VAL A 239 -2.44 10.35 -2.48
CA VAL A 239 -1.90 9.43 -3.49
C VAL A 239 -0.48 9.03 -3.13
N GLY A 240 -0.20 7.73 -3.26
CA GLY A 240 1.13 7.16 -3.08
C GLY A 240 1.78 6.90 -4.44
N VAL A 241 3.02 7.34 -4.62
CA VAL A 241 3.78 7.09 -5.84
C VAL A 241 5.23 6.74 -5.54
N THR A 242 5.79 5.84 -6.33
CA THR A 242 7.22 5.53 -6.29
C THR A 242 7.95 6.55 -7.15
N LEU A 243 8.80 7.36 -6.52
CA LEU A 243 9.60 8.38 -7.19
C LEU A 243 10.85 7.77 -7.84
N GLY A 244 11.23 8.33 -8.96
CA GLY A 244 12.40 7.92 -9.74
C GLY A 244 13.01 9.09 -10.49
N ALA A 245 13.39 8.88 -11.75
CA ALA A 245 13.81 9.95 -12.64
C ALA A 245 12.68 10.96 -12.85
N TRP A 246 13.06 12.19 -13.26
CA TRP A 246 12.09 13.23 -13.57
C TRP A 246 11.06 12.75 -14.61
N ASP A 247 9.78 12.83 -14.26
CA ASP A 247 8.65 12.63 -15.17
C ASP A 247 7.71 13.84 -15.03
N GLU A 248 7.69 14.69 -16.05
CA GLU A 248 6.92 15.94 -16.06
C GLU A 248 5.42 15.67 -15.87
N ARG A 249 4.88 14.63 -16.55
CA ARG A 249 3.46 14.30 -16.47
C ARG A 249 3.04 13.84 -15.08
N LEU A 250 3.89 13.04 -14.42
CA LEU A 250 3.67 12.64 -13.04
C LEU A 250 3.59 13.88 -12.14
N TRP A 251 4.59 14.76 -12.21
CA TRP A 251 4.66 15.92 -11.33
C TRP A 251 3.57 16.95 -11.61
N GLU A 252 3.21 17.22 -12.85
CA GLU A 252 2.05 18.06 -13.20
C GLU A 252 0.74 17.49 -12.64
N THR A 253 0.58 16.15 -12.69
CA THR A 253 -0.63 15.50 -12.19
C THR A 253 -0.68 15.52 -10.66
N LEU A 254 0.48 15.35 -9.99
CA LEU A 254 0.60 15.51 -8.54
C LEU A 254 0.34 16.95 -8.09
N ALA A 255 0.79 17.96 -8.87
CA ALA A 255 0.49 19.37 -8.58
C ALA A 255 -1.02 19.61 -8.57
N ARG A 256 -1.73 19.16 -9.60
CA ARG A 256 -3.21 19.27 -9.67
C ARG A 256 -3.91 18.53 -8.53
N ALA A 257 -3.35 17.40 -8.07
CA ALA A 257 -3.87 16.68 -6.90
C ALA A 257 -3.65 17.49 -5.61
N SER A 258 -2.45 18.03 -5.42
CA SER A 258 -2.10 18.88 -4.27
C SER A 258 -2.97 20.15 -4.20
N GLU A 259 -3.22 20.81 -5.34
CA GLU A 259 -4.14 21.97 -5.44
C GLU A 259 -5.58 21.65 -5.01
N ARG A 260 -5.98 20.37 -5.07
CA ARG A 260 -7.27 19.87 -4.59
C ARG A 260 -7.23 19.40 -3.14
N GLY A 261 -6.12 19.60 -2.44
CA GLY A 261 -5.94 19.17 -1.05
C GLY A 261 -5.61 17.69 -0.88
N VAL A 262 -5.28 16.97 -1.96
CA VAL A 262 -4.87 15.55 -1.89
C VAL A 262 -3.39 15.46 -1.51
N GLY A 263 -3.09 14.72 -0.44
CA GLY A 263 -1.74 14.54 0.08
C GLY A 263 -0.83 13.70 -0.82
N LEU A 264 0.48 13.78 -0.61
CA LEU A 264 1.48 12.96 -1.30
C LEU A 264 2.17 12.00 -0.33
N TRP A 265 2.14 10.71 -0.66
CA TRP A 265 2.94 9.67 -0.05
C TRP A 265 4.02 9.22 -1.04
N ALA A 266 5.27 9.61 -0.80
CA ALA A 266 6.38 9.44 -1.74
C ALA A 266 7.21 8.22 -1.35
N ALA A 267 7.13 7.14 -2.12
CA ALA A 267 8.01 5.99 -1.98
C ALA A 267 9.35 6.27 -2.66
N LEU A 268 10.42 6.31 -1.87
CA LEU A 268 11.77 6.50 -2.38
C LEU A 268 12.39 5.16 -2.83
N PRO A 269 13.32 5.17 -3.82
CA PRO A 269 13.98 3.96 -4.28
C PRO A 269 14.72 3.24 -3.13
N PRO A 270 14.32 2.03 -2.72
CA PRO A 270 14.84 1.40 -1.51
C PRO A 270 16.33 1.11 -1.57
N ALA A 271 16.88 0.78 -2.74
CA ALA A 271 18.31 0.57 -2.93
C ALA A 271 19.14 1.83 -2.65
N ARG A 272 18.62 3.02 -3.02
CA ARG A 272 19.29 4.30 -2.74
C ARG A 272 19.18 4.67 -1.27
N VAL A 273 18.02 4.45 -0.66
CA VAL A 273 17.80 4.74 0.78
C VAL A 273 18.67 3.84 1.67
N SER A 274 18.77 2.54 1.36
CA SER A 274 19.58 1.59 2.15
C SER A 274 21.07 1.88 2.11
N GLN A 275 21.57 2.50 1.02
CA GLN A 275 22.99 2.82 0.84
C GLN A 275 23.31 4.27 1.23
N CYS A 276 22.33 4.99 1.80
CA CYS A 276 22.44 6.41 2.01
C CYS A 276 23.28 6.75 3.24
N ALA A 277 24.31 7.60 3.07
CA ALA A 277 25.07 8.19 4.15
C ALA A 277 25.56 9.58 3.76
N GLY A 278 25.64 10.50 4.71
CA GLY A 278 26.18 11.83 4.52
C GLY A 278 25.48 12.62 3.39
N PRO A 279 26.21 13.12 2.38
CA PRO A 279 25.65 13.99 1.32
C PRO A 279 24.53 13.36 0.51
N ALA A 280 24.49 12.01 0.38
CA ALA A 280 23.46 11.30 -0.35
C ALA A 280 22.05 11.42 0.28
N LEU A 281 21.94 11.80 1.56
CA LEU A 281 20.66 12.13 2.20
C LEU A 281 20.00 13.35 1.54
N GLY A 282 20.80 14.39 1.29
CA GLY A 282 20.36 15.59 0.57
C GLY A 282 19.86 15.27 -0.83
N GLU A 283 20.56 14.44 -1.58
CA GLU A 283 20.17 14.01 -2.92
C GLU A 283 18.85 13.23 -2.94
N LEU A 284 18.55 12.45 -1.88
CA LEU A 284 17.26 11.76 -1.76
C LEU A 284 16.12 12.74 -1.46
N ALA A 285 16.33 13.72 -0.61
CA ALA A 285 15.36 14.78 -0.38
C ALA A 285 15.14 15.64 -1.64
N ASP A 286 16.16 15.77 -2.51
CA ASP A 286 16.06 16.45 -3.81
C ASP A 286 15.12 15.72 -4.78
N LEU A 287 14.93 14.40 -4.66
CA LEU A 287 13.95 13.69 -5.49
C LEU A 287 12.51 14.20 -5.28
N VAL A 288 12.23 14.82 -4.15
CA VAL A 288 10.95 15.43 -3.84
C VAL A 288 11.01 16.94 -4.03
N SER A 289 11.95 17.63 -3.36
CA SER A 289 11.97 19.09 -3.26
C SER A 289 12.32 19.80 -4.56
N VAL A 290 13.19 19.24 -5.40
CA VAL A 290 13.57 19.86 -6.68
C VAL A 290 12.40 19.82 -7.68
N PRO A 291 11.77 18.67 -7.94
CA PRO A 291 10.57 18.63 -8.77
C PRO A 291 9.44 19.50 -8.21
N TRP A 292 9.23 19.49 -6.89
CA TRP A 292 8.20 20.29 -6.21
C TRP A 292 8.32 21.78 -6.53
N ARG A 293 9.53 22.32 -6.40
CA ARG A 293 9.83 23.71 -6.76
C ARG A 293 9.67 23.96 -8.26
N ARG A 294 10.12 23.01 -9.08
CA ARG A 294 10.09 23.14 -10.55
C ARG A 294 8.68 23.28 -11.09
N ILE A 295 7.68 22.60 -10.47
CA ILE A 295 6.28 22.71 -10.87
C ILE A 295 5.53 23.84 -10.13
N GLY A 296 6.21 24.64 -9.31
CA GLY A 296 5.65 25.82 -8.65
C GLY A 296 4.79 25.56 -7.41
N LEU A 297 4.89 24.37 -6.80
CA LEU A 297 4.17 24.09 -5.55
C LEU A 297 4.80 24.85 -4.36
N PRO A 298 3.98 25.29 -3.38
CA PRO A 298 4.49 26.02 -2.21
C PRO A 298 5.42 25.15 -1.38
N LEU A 299 6.62 25.67 -1.04
CA LEU A 299 7.59 24.93 -0.22
C LEU A 299 7.03 24.49 1.14
N PRO A 300 6.27 25.31 1.88
CA PRO A 300 5.69 24.86 3.16
C PRO A 300 4.79 23.65 3.05
N ALA A 301 4.22 23.37 1.88
CA ALA A 301 3.39 22.16 1.67
C ALA A 301 4.20 20.86 1.63
N LEU A 302 5.54 20.92 1.52
CA LEU A 302 6.42 19.76 1.71
C LEU A 302 6.28 19.14 3.10
N ASP A 303 5.89 19.92 4.10
CA ASP A 303 5.61 19.43 5.46
C ASP A 303 4.46 18.39 5.53
N ALA A 304 3.61 18.35 4.53
CA ALA A 304 2.51 17.38 4.44
C ALA A 304 2.90 16.09 3.69
N VAL A 305 4.14 16.00 3.19
CA VAL A 305 4.60 14.80 2.46
C VAL A 305 4.92 13.69 3.45
N THR A 306 4.45 12.48 3.15
CA THR A 306 4.85 11.25 3.85
C THR A 306 5.85 10.47 2.98
N LEU A 307 7.02 10.17 3.52
CA LEU A 307 8.01 9.32 2.86
C LEU A 307 7.75 7.84 3.21
N LEU A 308 7.82 7.00 2.19
CA LEU A 308 7.58 5.56 2.34
C LEU A 308 8.85 4.74 2.14
N GLY A 309 9.05 3.76 3.02
CA GLY A 309 9.94 2.66 2.81
C GLY A 309 9.27 1.57 1.96
N ALA A 310 9.54 1.58 0.65
CA ALA A 310 9.07 0.49 -0.20
C ALA A 310 9.97 -0.75 -0.02
N PRO A 311 9.39 -1.91 0.33
CA PRO A 311 10.18 -3.12 0.44
C PRO A 311 10.67 -3.58 -0.94
N ARG A 312 11.88 -4.15 -0.99
CA ARG A 312 12.37 -4.82 -2.20
C ARG A 312 11.66 -6.16 -2.34
N PRO A 313 11.09 -6.47 -3.52
CA PRO A 313 10.50 -7.78 -3.75
C PRO A 313 11.55 -8.90 -3.57
N GLY A 314 11.19 -9.97 -2.89
CA GLY A 314 12.00 -11.18 -2.77
C GLY A 314 12.17 -11.91 -4.10
N ALA A 315 13.03 -12.91 -4.13
CA ALA A 315 13.22 -13.78 -5.29
C ALA A 315 11.97 -14.64 -5.55
N GLY A 316 11.74 -14.98 -6.82
CA GLY A 316 10.63 -15.81 -7.25
C GLY A 316 9.45 -15.02 -7.83
N THR A 317 8.49 -15.75 -8.38
CA THR A 317 7.23 -15.24 -8.94
C THR A 317 6.06 -16.01 -8.34
N GLY A 318 4.96 -15.33 -8.06
CA GLY A 318 3.72 -15.95 -7.56
C GLY A 318 3.45 -15.76 -6.07
N PRO A 319 2.38 -16.40 -5.58
CA PRO A 319 1.92 -16.29 -4.20
C PRO A 319 2.97 -16.70 -3.17
N GLY A 320 3.01 -16.01 -2.04
CA GLY A 320 3.96 -16.28 -0.97
C GLY A 320 5.37 -15.72 -1.19
N ARG A 321 5.56 -14.85 -2.17
CA ARG A 321 6.82 -14.17 -2.41
C ARG A 321 7.17 -13.27 -1.22
N GLY A 322 8.30 -13.57 -0.56
CA GLY A 322 8.79 -12.81 0.56
C GLY A 322 9.31 -11.41 0.20
N VAL A 323 9.81 -10.71 1.18
CA VAL A 323 10.51 -9.43 1.04
C VAL A 323 12.02 -9.69 1.05
N ALA A 324 12.76 -9.04 0.15
CA ALA A 324 14.22 -9.17 0.13
C ALA A 324 14.86 -8.36 1.25
N GLY A 325 15.92 -8.90 1.81
CA GLY A 325 16.70 -8.28 2.90
C GLY A 325 16.37 -8.87 4.26
N THR A 326 17.03 -8.32 5.27
CA THR A 326 16.89 -8.69 6.68
C THR A 326 16.07 -7.64 7.44
N PRO A 327 15.54 -7.97 8.64
CA PRO A 327 14.91 -6.97 9.51
C PRO A 327 15.83 -5.77 9.80
N ASP A 328 17.13 -5.99 10.04
CA ASP A 328 18.09 -4.90 10.30
C ASP A 328 18.27 -3.96 9.10
N GLU A 329 18.27 -4.49 7.88
CA GLU A 329 18.31 -3.67 6.67
C GLU A 329 17.05 -2.81 6.52
N HIS A 330 15.88 -3.32 6.94
CA HIS A 330 14.63 -2.56 6.91
C HIS A 330 14.55 -1.52 8.03
N ARG A 331 15.09 -1.82 9.21
CA ARG A 331 15.28 -0.86 10.30
C ARG A 331 16.18 0.30 9.86
N ALA A 332 17.32 -0.01 9.24
CA ALA A 332 18.24 0.98 8.68
C ALA A 332 17.55 1.83 7.58
N LEU A 333 16.70 1.21 6.77
CA LEU A 333 15.91 1.93 5.75
C LEU A 333 14.94 2.93 6.40
N LEU A 334 14.20 2.55 7.45
CA LEU A 334 13.30 3.46 8.16
C LEU A 334 14.06 4.61 8.84
N ALA A 335 15.19 4.31 9.49
CA ALA A 335 16.05 5.32 10.12
C ALA A 335 16.61 6.32 9.08
N ASN A 336 17.03 5.84 7.90
CA ASN A 336 17.50 6.70 6.82
C ASN A 336 16.37 7.56 6.24
N LEU A 337 15.17 7.01 6.08
CA LEU A 337 14.00 7.79 5.69
C LEU A 337 13.68 8.90 6.68
N GLY A 338 13.83 8.64 7.99
CA GLY A 338 13.71 9.66 9.03
C GLY A 338 14.63 10.86 8.80
N ARG A 339 15.90 10.60 8.49
CA ARG A 339 16.88 11.66 8.17
C ARG A 339 16.57 12.39 6.86
N VAL A 340 16.07 11.68 5.84
CA VAL A 340 15.62 12.30 4.59
C VAL A 340 14.41 13.19 4.82
N ALA A 341 13.47 12.74 5.69
CA ALA A 341 12.29 13.51 6.06
C ALA A 341 12.66 14.78 6.83
N GLU A 342 13.64 14.71 7.72
CA GLU A 342 14.21 15.87 8.42
C GLU A 342 14.77 16.89 7.42
N ALA A 343 15.63 16.43 6.50
CA ALA A 343 16.19 17.29 5.45
C ALA A 343 15.10 17.87 4.53
N LEU A 344 13.99 17.15 4.30
CA LEU A 344 12.87 17.67 3.51
C LEU A 344 12.09 18.73 4.30
N ALA A 345 11.88 18.54 5.61
CA ALA A 345 11.25 19.50 6.48
C ALA A 345 12.05 20.82 6.59
N GLU A 346 13.39 20.75 6.66
CA GLU A 346 14.26 21.94 6.60
C GLU A 346 14.02 22.73 5.32
N ARG A 347 13.86 22.08 4.17
CA ARG A 347 13.59 22.72 2.88
C ARG A 347 12.21 23.34 2.77
N ALA A 348 11.24 22.84 3.55
CA ALA A 348 9.91 23.43 3.61
C ALA A 348 9.93 24.82 4.26
N HIS A 349 10.94 25.11 5.10
CA HIS A 349 11.08 26.34 5.86
C HIS A 349 12.25 27.24 5.39
N ALA A 350 13.01 26.81 4.38
CA ALA A 350 14.09 27.58 3.77
C ALA A 350 13.55 28.55 2.69
#